data_47bdcb7f1b5884e8d9c4504f6277045c
#
_entry.id   47bdcb7f1b5884e8d9c4504f6277045c
#
_cell.length_a   1.000
_cell.length_b   1.000
_cell.length_c   1.000
_cell.angle_alpha   90.00
_cell.angle_beta   90.00
_cell.angle_gamma   90.00
#
_symmetry.space_group_name_H-M   'P 1'
#
loop_
_entity.id
_entity.type
_entity.pdbx_description
1 polymer ?
#
loop_
_entity_poly.entity_id
_entity_poly.type
_entity_poly.pdbx_seq_one_letter_code
_entity_poly.pdbx_strand_id
1 'polypeptide(L)'
;MPINDPEKSENMRKSIRVYSGSSNRPLAQKIAEYLGVELSGLTLKQFANGEIYARYDETVRGADVFLIQSVAGGNVNDMLMELLIATDAAKRALRKSPARWAIFLTTTESAAPYFPATKRR
;
A
#
# COMPACT_ATOMS: atom_id res chain seq x y z
N MET A 1 -14.20 -24.49 -8.33
CA MET A 1 -13.48 -24.28 -7.06
C MET A 1 -14.33 -23.41 -6.15
N PRO A 2 -14.88 -23.96 -5.08
CA PRO A 2 -15.63 -23.10 -4.16
C PRO A 2 -14.66 -22.19 -3.42
N ILE A 3 -14.63 -20.94 -3.84
CA ILE A 3 -14.00 -19.83 -3.12
C ILE A 3 -14.81 -19.48 -1.86
N ASN A 4 -15.89 -20.19 -1.62
CA ASN A 4 -16.91 -19.94 -0.59
C ASN A 4 -16.80 -20.86 0.62
N ASP A 5 -15.58 -21.12 1.10
CA ASP A 5 -15.43 -21.62 2.45
C ASP A 5 -15.40 -20.42 3.41
N PRO A 6 -16.45 -20.20 4.23
CA PRO A 6 -16.53 -19.04 5.12
C PRO A 6 -15.38 -18.98 6.12
N GLU A 7 -14.92 -20.12 6.59
CA GLU A 7 -13.82 -20.23 7.55
C GLU A 7 -12.47 -19.86 6.91
N LYS A 8 -12.26 -20.29 5.69
CA LYS A 8 -11.05 -19.97 4.92
C LYS A 8 -11.01 -18.47 4.52
N SER A 9 -12.16 -17.92 4.16
CA SER A 9 -12.26 -16.50 3.83
C SER A 9 -12.06 -15.62 5.07
N GLU A 10 -12.55 -16.03 6.23
CA GLU A 10 -12.34 -15.30 7.48
C GLU A 10 -10.88 -15.36 7.94
N ASN A 11 -10.24 -16.51 7.83
CA ASN A 11 -8.81 -16.64 8.14
C ASN A 11 -7.95 -15.80 7.19
N MET A 12 -8.31 -15.74 5.92
CA MET A 12 -7.63 -14.87 4.94
C MET A 12 -7.79 -13.38 5.28
N ARG A 13 -8.97 -12.95 5.70
CA ARG A 13 -9.21 -11.56 6.14
C ARG A 13 -8.40 -11.20 7.39
N LYS A 14 -8.26 -12.11 8.33
CA LYS A 14 -7.45 -11.91 9.55
C LYS A 14 -5.96 -11.74 9.24
N SER A 15 -5.47 -12.28 8.13
CA SER A 15 -4.08 -12.17 7.72
C SER A 15 -3.79 -10.93 6.86
N ILE A 16 -4.81 -10.28 6.28
CA ILE A 16 -4.65 -9.12 5.42
C ILE A 16 -4.52 -7.84 6.26
N ARG A 17 -3.49 -7.05 5.97
CA ARG A 17 -3.29 -5.72 6.52
C ARG A 17 -3.17 -4.71 5.39
N VAL A 18 -4.04 -3.71 5.38
CA VAL A 18 -4.05 -2.64 4.39
C VAL A 18 -3.53 -1.36 5.04
N TYR A 19 -2.53 -0.77 4.44
CA TYR A 19 -1.91 0.47 4.88
C TYR A 19 -2.01 1.53 3.80
N SER A 20 -2.19 2.77 4.21
CA SER A 20 -2.22 3.92 3.31
C SER A 20 -0.99 4.77 3.49
N GLY A 21 -0.37 5.19 2.38
CA GLY A 21 0.52 6.32 2.37
C GLY A 21 -0.24 7.64 2.63
N SER A 22 0.46 8.76 2.64
CA SER A 22 -0.14 10.07 2.93
C SER A 22 -1.03 10.59 1.81
N SER A 23 -0.78 10.16 0.58
CA SER A 23 -1.61 10.52 -0.57
C SER A 23 -2.78 9.56 -0.73
N ASN A 24 -3.93 10.08 -1.09
CA ASN A 24 -5.12 9.32 -1.42
C ASN A 24 -5.59 8.29 -0.36
N ARG A 25 -5.58 8.71 0.89
CA ARG A 25 -6.11 7.91 2.00
C ARG A 25 -7.57 7.46 1.78
N PRO A 26 -8.46 8.25 1.15
CA PRO A 26 -9.81 7.81 0.82
C PRO A 26 -9.86 6.57 -0.08
N LEU A 27 -8.95 6.42 -1.04
CA LEU A 27 -8.86 5.22 -1.88
C LEU A 27 -8.49 3.98 -1.04
N ALA A 28 -7.49 4.11 -0.18
CA ALA A 28 -7.09 3.02 0.71
C ALA A 28 -8.22 2.60 1.65
N GLN A 29 -8.97 3.57 2.17
CA GLN A 29 -10.14 3.31 3.00
C GLN A 29 -11.21 2.52 2.24
N LYS A 30 -11.52 2.89 1.01
CA LYS A 30 -12.48 2.17 0.17
C LYS A 30 -12.02 0.75 -0.14
N ILE A 31 -10.73 0.56 -0.41
CA ILE A 31 -10.17 -0.77 -0.65
C ILE A 31 -10.28 -1.64 0.61
N ALA A 32 -9.95 -1.10 1.77
CA ALA A 32 -10.09 -1.82 3.05
C ALA A 32 -11.55 -2.21 3.32
N GLU A 33 -12.48 -1.31 3.11
CA GLU A 33 -13.93 -1.57 3.24
C GLU A 33 -14.39 -2.67 2.28
N TYR A 34 -13.96 -2.62 1.02
CA TYR A 34 -14.28 -3.64 0.03
C TYR A 34 -13.76 -5.02 0.43
N LEU A 35 -12.58 -5.09 1.04
CA LEU A 35 -11.98 -6.33 1.53
C LEU A 35 -12.58 -6.78 2.87
N GLY A 36 -13.39 -5.96 3.52
CA GLY A 36 -13.97 -6.24 4.83
C GLY A 36 -12.96 -6.20 5.96
N VAL A 37 -11.93 -5.38 5.85
CA VAL A 37 -10.89 -5.14 6.86
C VAL A 37 -10.82 -3.67 7.24
N GLU A 38 -10.28 -3.37 8.41
CA GLU A 38 -9.99 -2.01 8.80
C GLU A 38 -8.64 -1.54 8.25
N LEU A 39 -8.54 -0.25 7.95
CA LEU A 39 -7.28 0.35 7.57
C LEU A 39 -6.32 0.33 8.75
N SER A 40 -5.16 -0.28 8.58
CA SER A 40 -4.16 -0.42 9.64
C SER A 40 -3.30 0.84 9.77
N GLY A 41 -2.73 1.05 10.95
CA GLY A 41 -1.98 2.25 11.27
C GLY A 41 -0.56 2.24 10.71
N LEU A 42 -0.25 3.24 9.90
CA LEU A 42 1.09 3.57 9.43
C LEU A 42 1.39 5.02 9.82
N THR A 43 2.36 5.21 10.69
CA THR A 43 2.81 6.54 11.09
C THR A 43 3.83 7.05 10.10
N LEU A 44 3.51 8.15 9.45
CA LEU A 44 4.36 8.84 8.48
C LEU A 44 4.65 10.24 8.98
N LYS A 45 5.92 10.62 8.99
CA LYS A 45 6.37 11.94 9.38
C LYS A 45 7.41 12.47 8.41
N GLN A 46 7.40 13.76 8.19
CA GLN A 46 8.46 14.46 7.49
C GLN A 46 9.12 15.44 8.48
N PHE A 47 10.41 15.31 8.64
CA PHE A 47 11.19 16.21 9.49
C PHE A 47 11.48 17.54 8.77
N ALA A 48 11.88 18.55 9.53
CA ALA A 48 12.16 19.89 8.99
C ALA A 48 13.24 19.91 7.90
N ASN A 49 14.18 18.95 7.93
CA ASN A 49 15.21 18.78 6.91
C ASN A 49 14.72 18.04 5.65
N GLY A 50 13.43 17.66 5.59
CA GLY A 50 12.85 16.91 4.48
C GLY A 50 12.94 15.40 4.59
N GLU A 51 13.60 14.87 5.61
CA GLU A 51 13.71 13.42 5.85
C GLU A 51 12.35 12.83 6.19
N ILE A 52 12.04 11.67 5.59
CA ILE A 52 10.77 10.97 5.78
C ILE A 52 10.99 9.79 6.72
N TYR A 53 10.09 9.65 7.67
CA TYR A 53 10.04 8.55 8.63
C TYR A 53 8.75 7.76 8.48
N ALA A 54 8.86 6.44 8.43
CA ALA A 54 7.72 5.54 8.38
C ALA A 54 7.82 4.47 9.48
N ARG A 55 6.72 4.25 10.18
CA ARG A 55 6.60 3.21 11.19
C ARG A 55 5.23 2.54 11.12
N TYR A 56 5.23 1.24 11.08
CA TYR A 56 4.01 0.45 11.26
C TYR A 56 3.65 0.41 12.75
N ASP A 57 2.43 0.78 13.09
CA ASP A 57 2.00 0.95 14.47
C ASP A 57 1.80 -0.39 15.19
N GLU A 58 1.50 -1.44 14.42
CA GLU A 58 1.35 -2.80 14.91
C GLU A 58 2.35 -3.75 14.25
N THR A 59 2.53 -4.92 14.86
CA THR A 59 3.37 -5.96 14.24
C THR A 59 2.75 -6.44 12.92
N VAL A 60 3.57 -6.48 11.88
CA VAL A 60 3.19 -6.96 10.56
C VAL A 60 3.57 -8.44 10.35
N ARG A 61 4.19 -9.07 11.34
CA ARG A 61 4.61 -10.47 11.24
C ARG A 61 3.40 -11.39 11.06
N GLY A 62 3.51 -12.30 10.10
CA GLY A 62 2.44 -13.26 9.79
C GLY A 62 1.27 -12.67 9.01
N ALA A 63 1.34 -11.39 8.64
CA ALA A 63 0.31 -10.73 7.87
C ALA A 63 0.72 -10.54 6.40
N ASP A 64 -0.25 -10.61 5.51
CA ASP A 64 -0.09 -10.17 4.13
C ASP A 64 -0.29 -8.65 4.08
N VAL A 65 0.76 -7.91 3.79
CA VAL A 65 0.80 -6.45 3.84
C VAL A 65 0.53 -5.85 2.47
N PHE A 66 -0.46 -4.98 2.39
CA PHE A 66 -0.79 -4.21 1.19
C PHE A 66 -0.61 -2.72 1.49
N LEU A 67 0.34 -2.11 0.79
CA LEU A 67 0.61 -0.68 0.90
C LEU A 67 0.04 0.05 -0.32
N ILE A 68 -0.84 1.01 -0.06
CA ILE A 68 -1.54 1.77 -1.08
C ILE A 68 -1.05 3.21 -1.05
N GLN A 69 -0.54 3.68 -2.18
CA GLN A 69 -0.04 5.03 -2.35
C GLN A 69 -0.35 5.54 -3.76
N SER A 70 -0.83 6.76 -3.85
CA SER A 70 -0.92 7.48 -5.13
C SER A 70 0.30 8.38 -5.30
N VAL A 71 0.98 8.23 -6.42
CA VAL A 71 2.12 9.08 -6.78
C VAL A 71 1.65 10.04 -7.85
N ALA A 72 0.93 11.08 -7.41
CA ALA A 72 0.26 12.02 -8.30
C ALA A 72 -0.01 13.36 -7.60
N GLY A 73 -0.08 14.42 -8.35
CA GLY A 73 -0.28 15.76 -7.83
C GLY A 73 1.03 16.53 -7.65
N GLY A 74 1.04 17.52 -6.77
CA GLY A 74 2.12 18.50 -6.71
C GLY A 74 3.47 18.01 -6.15
N ASN A 75 3.52 16.90 -5.43
CA ASN A 75 4.71 16.48 -4.68
C ASN A 75 5.09 15.02 -4.93
N VAL A 76 5.24 14.66 -6.20
CA VAL A 76 5.48 13.29 -6.67
C VAL A 76 6.74 12.68 -6.06
N ASN A 77 7.82 13.46 -5.96
CA ASN A 77 9.09 12.97 -5.43
C ASN A 77 8.98 12.57 -3.95
N ASP A 78 8.31 13.37 -3.14
CA ASP A 78 8.11 13.06 -1.72
C ASP A 78 7.17 11.85 -1.54
N MET A 79 6.13 11.75 -2.36
CA MET A 79 5.22 10.60 -2.34
C MET A 79 5.92 9.30 -2.74
N LEU A 80 6.78 9.35 -3.73
CA LEU A 80 7.59 8.21 -4.15
C LEU A 80 8.60 7.82 -3.07
N MET A 81 9.29 8.78 -2.49
CA MET A 81 10.25 8.53 -1.41
C MET A 81 9.55 7.94 -0.17
N GLU A 82 8.39 8.44 0.19
CA GLU A 82 7.56 7.91 1.27
C GLU A 82 7.19 6.45 1.00
N LEU A 83 6.79 6.13 -0.22
CA LEU A 83 6.46 4.76 -0.64
C LEU A 83 7.68 3.83 -0.49
N LEU A 84 8.86 4.27 -0.94
CA LEU A 84 10.09 3.49 -0.86
C LEU A 84 10.50 3.23 0.59
N ILE A 85 10.43 4.22 1.44
CA ILE A 85 10.77 4.12 2.86
C ILE A 85 9.78 3.21 3.60
N ALA A 86 8.48 3.37 3.34
CA ALA A 86 7.46 2.50 3.93
C ALA A 86 7.61 1.05 3.47
N THR A 87 7.96 0.84 2.20
CA THR A 87 8.23 -0.50 1.64
C THR A 87 9.45 -1.14 2.28
N ASP A 88 10.53 -0.40 2.44
CA ASP A 88 11.74 -0.90 3.09
C ASP A 88 11.48 -1.26 4.56
N ALA A 89 10.72 -0.46 5.27
CA ALA A 89 10.31 -0.76 6.66
C ALA A 89 9.48 -2.04 6.73
N ALA A 90 8.52 -2.24 5.83
CA ALA A 90 7.74 -3.48 5.74
C ALA A 90 8.62 -4.69 5.44
N LYS A 91 9.49 -4.57 4.45
CA LYS A 91 10.42 -5.62 4.05
C LYS A 91 11.32 -6.07 5.20
N ARG A 92 11.85 -5.15 5.97
CA ARG A 92 12.68 -5.45 7.15
C ARG A 92 11.87 -6.15 8.24
N ALA A 93 10.65 -5.71 8.49
CA ALA A 93 9.76 -6.30 9.49
C ALA A 93 9.33 -7.72 9.12
N LEU A 94 9.17 -8.02 7.82
CA LEU A 94 8.73 -9.32 7.29
C LEU A 94 9.88 -10.28 6.96
N ARG A 95 11.12 -9.87 7.12
CA ARG A 95 12.31 -10.60 6.66
C ARG A 95 12.42 -12.06 7.13
N LYS A 96 11.81 -12.40 8.26
CA LYS A 96 11.80 -13.75 8.84
C LYS A 96 10.41 -14.37 8.87
N SER A 97 9.47 -13.80 8.14
CA SER A 97 8.08 -14.26 8.09
C SER A 97 7.75 -14.82 6.71
N PRO A 98 6.94 -15.88 6.60
CA PRO A 98 6.41 -16.33 5.31
C PRO A 98 5.38 -15.36 4.72
N ALA A 99 5.09 -14.26 5.39
CA ALA A 99 4.13 -13.26 4.95
C ALA A 99 4.56 -12.60 3.63
N ARG A 100 3.56 -12.27 2.83
CA ARG A 100 3.73 -11.58 1.54
C ARG A 100 3.50 -10.09 1.71
N TRP A 101 4.07 -9.33 0.81
CA TRP A 101 3.80 -7.90 0.71
C TRP A 101 3.57 -7.51 -0.75
N ALA A 102 2.70 -6.55 -0.94
CA ALA A 102 2.40 -5.98 -2.24
C ALA A 102 2.24 -4.47 -2.13
N ILE A 103 2.68 -3.78 -3.17
CA ILE A 103 2.52 -2.34 -3.31
C ILE A 103 1.45 -2.10 -4.35
N PHE A 104 0.49 -1.28 -4.03
CA PHE A 104 -0.50 -0.79 -4.95
C PHE A 104 -0.23 0.69 -5.23
N LEU A 105 0.38 0.96 -6.38
CA LEU A 105 0.73 2.30 -6.82
C LEU A 105 -0.28 2.77 -7.85
N THR A 106 -0.93 3.89 -7.58
CA THR A 106 -1.77 4.57 -8.57
C THR A 106 -1.09 5.84 -9.06
N THR A 107 -1.14 6.06 -10.35
CA THR A 107 -0.71 7.30 -11.00
C THR A 107 -1.92 8.06 -11.51
N THR A 108 -1.79 9.37 -11.74
CA THR A 108 -2.87 10.16 -12.31
C THR A 108 -3.06 9.90 -13.80
N GLU A 109 -4.24 10.28 -14.29
CA GLU A 109 -4.59 10.29 -15.71
C GLU A 109 -3.61 11.07 -16.60
N SER A 110 -2.84 11.98 -16.04
CA SER A 110 -1.82 12.72 -16.78
C SER A 110 -0.67 11.86 -17.30
N ALA A 111 -0.53 10.64 -16.82
CA ALA A 111 0.39 9.66 -17.40
C ALA A 111 -0.16 8.99 -18.67
N ALA A 112 -1.45 9.11 -18.94
CA ALA A 112 -2.11 8.52 -20.11
C ALA A 112 -1.54 9.01 -21.47
N PRO A 113 -1.10 10.27 -21.64
CA PRO A 113 -0.51 10.72 -22.89
C PRO A 113 0.88 10.14 -23.20
N TYR A 114 1.54 9.55 -22.22
CA TYR A 114 2.89 9.01 -22.39
C TYR A 114 2.94 7.60 -23.01
N PHE A 115 1.82 6.94 -23.14
CA PHE A 115 1.73 5.74 -23.95
C PHE A 115 1.44 6.16 -25.39
N PRO A 116 2.44 6.21 -26.27
CA PRO A 116 2.15 6.44 -27.67
C PRO A 116 1.16 5.36 -28.11
N ALA A 117 0.02 5.79 -28.59
CA ALA A 117 -0.92 4.88 -29.22
C ALA A 117 -0.11 4.06 -30.22
N THR A 118 0.05 2.78 -29.94
CA THR A 118 0.63 1.85 -30.91
C THR A 118 -0.23 1.95 -32.13
N LYS A 119 0.27 2.61 -33.17
CA LYS A 119 -0.35 2.56 -34.49
C LYS A 119 -0.38 1.09 -34.86
N ARG A 120 -1.54 0.47 -34.67
CA ARG A 120 -1.80 -0.81 -35.30
C ARG A 120 -1.71 -0.55 -36.82
N ARG A 121 -0.71 -1.06 -37.41
CA ARG A 121 -0.67 -1.19 -38.88
C ARG A 121 -1.62 -2.30 -39.31
#